data_93bba6c71bec937edb4267b428430cd7
#
_entry.id   93bba6c71bec937edb4267b428430cd7
#
_cell.length_a   1.000
_cell.length_b   1.000
_cell.length_c   1.000
_cell.angle_alpha   90.00
_cell.angle_beta   90.00
_cell.angle_gamma   90.00
#
_symmetry.space_group_name_H-M   'P 1'
#
loop_
_entity.id
_entity.type
_entity.pdbx_description
1 polymer ?
#
loop_
_entity_poly.entity_id
_entity_poly.type
_entity_poly.pdbx_seq_one_letter_code
_entity_poly.pdbx_strand_id
1 'polypeptide(L)'
;MYKNKICVVLGTRPEIIKLFPLIHTLKKNEFFVVFSNQHYSKKMSLNFFTELKIDKIKYFFKNKNKKIFINSFYKYLKSVFNKEKPTQIIVQGDTNTSLLGCLAAREYSNSCKKKFPSIAHIEAGLRSNDYSMPEEINRIIIDHNSDFLFVPTSIQKRNLINEGITSKKIHIVGNTIADSIEYLKKKIPKSPYKDYILLTFHRHE
;
A
#
# COMPACT_ATOMS: atom_id res chain seq x y z
N MET A 1 -20.20 -19.52 -4.91
CA MET A 1 -19.77 -18.25 -4.27
C MET A 1 -18.25 -18.18 -4.28
N TYR A 2 -17.65 -17.13 -4.81
CA TYR A 2 -16.21 -16.93 -4.67
C TYR A 2 -15.92 -16.56 -3.20
N LYS A 3 -15.04 -17.33 -2.57
CA LYS A 3 -14.59 -17.03 -1.20
C LYS A 3 -13.79 -15.72 -1.28
N ASN A 4 -14.13 -14.71 -0.48
CA ASN A 4 -13.37 -13.48 -0.40
C ASN A 4 -11.91 -13.78 -0.06
N LYS A 5 -10.99 -13.28 -0.88
CA LYS A 5 -9.56 -13.46 -0.69
C LYS A 5 -8.83 -12.18 -1.03
N ILE A 6 -8.45 -11.47 0.01
CA ILE A 6 -7.80 -10.17 -0.09
C ILE A 6 -6.28 -10.36 -0.11
N CYS A 7 -5.60 -9.71 -1.06
CA CYS A 7 -4.16 -9.62 -1.09
C CYS A 7 -3.73 -8.19 -0.72
N VAL A 8 -2.97 -8.03 0.34
CA VAL A 8 -2.35 -6.77 0.72
C VAL A 8 -0.93 -6.77 0.19
N VAL A 9 -0.60 -5.83 -0.70
CA VAL A 9 0.73 -5.68 -1.29
C VAL A 9 1.42 -4.48 -0.64
N LEU A 10 2.58 -4.70 -0.03
CA LEU A 10 3.36 -3.67 0.64
C LEU A 10 4.86 -3.97 0.58
N GLY A 11 5.71 -2.95 0.72
CA GLY A 11 7.15 -3.12 0.53
C GLY A 11 8.05 -2.25 1.39
N THR A 12 7.48 -1.24 2.04
CA THR A 12 8.24 -0.25 2.82
C THR A 12 7.70 -0.13 4.25
N ARG A 13 8.50 0.47 5.14
CA ARG A 13 8.06 0.71 6.53
C ARG A 13 6.84 1.62 6.64
N PRO A 14 6.77 2.76 5.91
CA PRO A 14 5.57 3.59 5.92
C PRO A 14 4.30 2.82 5.55
N GLU A 15 4.36 1.97 4.52
CA GLU A 15 3.23 1.13 4.13
C GLU A 15 2.84 0.14 5.24
N ILE A 16 3.81 -0.49 5.92
CA ILE A 16 3.53 -1.38 7.05
C ILE A 16 2.79 -0.60 8.15
N ILE A 17 3.30 0.57 8.53
CA ILE A 17 2.72 1.39 9.60
C ILE A 17 1.32 1.88 9.23
N LYS A 18 1.09 2.30 7.99
CA LYS A 18 -0.20 2.83 7.54
C LYS A 18 -1.24 1.73 7.29
N LEU A 19 -0.82 0.51 6.92
CA LEU A 19 -1.74 -0.58 6.62
C LEU A 19 -2.03 -1.50 7.80
N PHE A 20 -1.21 -1.49 8.88
CA PHE A 20 -1.46 -2.44 9.97
C PHE A 20 -2.83 -2.25 10.65
N PRO A 21 -3.37 -1.03 10.86
CA PRO A 21 -4.70 -0.90 11.45
C PRO A 21 -5.76 -1.58 10.58
N LEU A 22 -5.69 -1.38 9.27
CA LEU A 22 -6.57 -2.05 8.32
C LEU A 22 -6.39 -3.58 8.37
N ILE A 23 -5.15 -4.07 8.35
CA ILE A 23 -4.84 -5.50 8.40
C ILE A 23 -5.46 -6.15 9.66
N HIS A 24 -5.44 -5.45 10.79
CA HIS A 24 -6.03 -5.95 12.03
C HIS A 24 -7.56 -6.06 12.01
N THR A 25 -8.24 -5.32 11.12
CA THR A 25 -9.70 -5.43 10.95
C THR A 25 -10.11 -6.57 10.02
N LEU A 26 -9.17 -7.08 9.20
CA LEU A 26 -9.45 -8.15 8.25
C LEU A 26 -9.56 -9.51 8.97
N LYS A 27 -10.53 -10.33 8.54
CA LYS A 27 -10.66 -11.67 9.09
C LYS A 27 -9.49 -12.56 8.69
N LYS A 28 -8.90 -13.26 9.66
CA LYS A 28 -7.65 -14.04 9.49
C LYS A 28 -7.63 -15.01 8.30
N ASN A 29 -8.79 -15.52 7.90
CA ASN A 29 -8.92 -16.52 6.83
C ASN A 29 -9.23 -15.90 5.45
N GLU A 30 -9.40 -14.58 5.38
CA GLU A 30 -9.84 -13.89 4.16
C GLU A 30 -8.73 -13.07 3.51
N PHE A 31 -7.55 -12.98 4.12
CA PHE A 31 -6.45 -12.21 3.54
C PHE A 31 -5.08 -12.87 3.65
N PHE A 32 -4.16 -12.40 2.84
CA PHE A 32 -2.73 -12.66 2.93
C PHE A 32 -1.93 -11.43 2.50
N VAL A 33 -0.68 -11.35 2.97
CA VAL A 33 0.24 -10.26 2.67
C VAL A 33 1.32 -10.72 1.73
N VAL A 34 1.62 -9.89 0.73
CA VAL A 34 2.79 -9.99 -0.14
C VAL A 34 3.73 -8.83 0.20
N PHE A 35 4.91 -9.15 0.69
CA PHE A 35 5.92 -8.17 1.03
C PHE A 35 7.03 -8.13 -0.02
N SER A 36 7.21 -6.98 -0.67
CA SER A 36 8.19 -6.81 -1.75
C SER A 36 9.62 -6.62 -1.26
N ASN A 37 9.79 -6.21 0.01
CA ASN A 37 11.09 -5.86 0.58
C ASN A 37 11.86 -4.83 -0.28
N GLN A 38 11.17 -3.80 -0.75
CA GLN A 38 11.72 -2.76 -1.63
C GLN A 38 12.92 -2.04 -1.00
N HIS A 39 12.91 -1.85 0.33
CA HIS A 39 14.04 -1.31 1.10
C HIS A 39 14.78 -2.43 1.84
N TYR A 40 15.97 -2.71 1.42
CA TYR A 40 16.83 -3.89 1.65
C TYR A 40 17.24 -4.25 3.08
N SER A 41 16.88 -3.49 4.11
CA SER A 41 17.27 -3.84 5.48
C SER A 41 16.29 -4.85 6.11
N LYS A 42 16.59 -6.14 5.98
CA LYS A 42 15.78 -7.23 6.54
C LYS A 42 15.48 -7.07 8.03
N LYS A 43 16.49 -6.71 8.84
CA LYS A 43 16.33 -6.55 10.30
C LYS A 43 15.30 -5.48 10.66
N MET A 44 15.30 -4.36 9.95
CA MET A 44 14.41 -3.25 10.27
C MET A 44 12.94 -3.50 9.87
N SER A 45 12.69 -4.26 8.80
CA SER A 45 11.31 -4.54 8.37
C SER A 45 10.66 -5.67 9.17
N LEU A 46 11.41 -6.72 9.50
CA LEU A 46 10.89 -7.87 10.27
C LEU A 46 10.48 -7.47 11.69
N ASN A 47 11.23 -6.57 12.33
CA ASN A 47 10.89 -6.07 13.66
C ASN A 47 9.51 -5.39 13.66
N PHE A 48 9.19 -4.57 12.65
CA PHE A 48 7.88 -3.93 12.55
C PHE A 48 6.73 -4.94 12.44
N PHE A 49 6.90 -6.01 11.66
CA PHE A 49 5.88 -7.05 11.57
C PHE A 49 5.61 -7.73 12.91
N THR A 50 6.67 -8.00 13.66
CA THR A 50 6.56 -8.61 15.00
C THR A 50 5.92 -7.63 16.00
N GLU A 51 6.40 -6.39 16.06
CA GLU A 51 5.90 -5.36 16.98
C GLU A 51 4.44 -5.00 16.72
N LEU A 52 4.05 -4.95 15.44
CA LEU A 52 2.70 -4.65 15.00
C LEU A 52 1.81 -5.90 14.89
N LYS A 53 2.32 -7.08 15.26
CA LYS A 53 1.60 -8.36 15.25
C LYS A 53 0.94 -8.69 13.89
N ILE A 54 1.68 -8.49 12.80
CA ILE A 54 1.23 -8.83 11.45
C ILE A 54 1.71 -10.25 11.12
N ASP A 55 0.88 -11.24 11.37
CA ASP A 55 1.26 -12.67 11.29
C ASP A 55 1.04 -13.30 9.90
N LYS A 56 0.47 -12.56 8.94
CA LYS A 56 -0.03 -13.11 7.67
C LYS A 56 0.82 -12.77 6.45
N ILE A 57 2.14 -12.60 6.65
CA ILE A 57 3.08 -12.45 5.52
C ILE A 57 3.25 -13.84 4.89
N LYS A 58 2.43 -14.11 3.90
CA LYS A 58 2.46 -15.40 3.19
C LYS A 58 3.55 -15.44 2.12
N TYR A 59 3.83 -14.29 1.54
CA TYR A 59 4.77 -14.15 0.43
C TYR A 59 5.79 -13.07 0.73
N PHE A 60 7.05 -13.47 0.78
CA PHE A 60 8.18 -12.58 0.98
C PHE A 60 9.06 -12.60 -0.28
N PHE A 61 9.12 -11.49 -1.01
CA PHE A 61 9.95 -11.39 -2.20
C PHE A 61 11.40 -11.15 -1.81
N LYS A 62 12.28 -12.07 -2.19
CA LYS A 62 13.72 -11.96 -1.96
C LYS A 62 14.37 -11.31 -3.18
N ASN A 63 14.44 -9.99 -3.19
CA ASN A 63 15.19 -9.31 -4.23
C ASN A 63 16.70 -9.35 -3.95
N LYS A 64 17.46 -9.77 -4.96
CA LYS A 64 18.93 -9.82 -4.89
C LYS A 64 19.60 -8.65 -5.63
N ASN A 65 18.87 -7.94 -6.48
CA ASN A 65 19.44 -6.89 -7.33
C ASN A 65 18.44 -5.74 -7.54
N LYS A 66 18.85 -4.52 -7.12
CA LYS A 66 18.01 -3.31 -7.26
C LYS A 66 17.63 -3.00 -8.70
N LYS A 67 18.57 -3.18 -9.64
CA LYS A 67 18.38 -2.83 -11.06
C LYS A 67 17.26 -3.62 -11.74
N ILE A 68 16.95 -4.83 -11.25
CA ILE A 68 15.94 -5.71 -11.84
C ILE A 68 14.68 -5.84 -10.98
N PHE A 69 14.57 -5.04 -9.90
CA PHE A 69 13.46 -5.13 -8.94
C PHE A 69 12.10 -5.07 -9.64
N ILE A 70 11.88 -4.07 -10.47
CA ILE A 70 10.58 -3.83 -11.13
C ILE A 70 10.10 -5.07 -11.88
N ASN A 71 10.92 -5.56 -12.82
CA ASN A 71 10.56 -6.70 -13.66
C ASN A 71 10.41 -7.99 -12.85
N SER A 72 11.29 -8.21 -11.88
CA SER A 72 11.30 -9.44 -11.08
C SER A 72 10.12 -9.48 -10.13
N PHE A 73 9.80 -8.39 -9.46
CA PHE A 73 8.67 -8.32 -8.55
C PHE A 73 7.33 -8.37 -9.30
N TYR A 74 7.25 -7.73 -10.45
CA TYR A 74 6.07 -7.81 -11.32
C TYR A 74 5.76 -9.27 -11.73
N LYS A 75 6.76 -9.99 -12.24
CA LYS A 75 6.62 -11.42 -12.58
C LYS A 75 6.23 -12.27 -11.36
N TYR A 76 6.82 -11.97 -10.20
CA TYR A 76 6.50 -12.64 -8.95
C TYR A 76 5.04 -12.43 -8.55
N LEU A 77 4.52 -11.20 -8.61
CA LEU A 77 3.12 -10.89 -8.32
C LEU A 77 2.18 -11.67 -9.24
N LYS A 78 2.47 -11.73 -10.54
CA LYS A 78 1.67 -12.52 -11.49
C LYS A 78 1.62 -14.00 -11.09
N SER A 79 2.74 -14.59 -10.69
CA SER A 79 2.77 -15.98 -10.21
C SER A 79 1.94 -16.18 -8.94
N VAL A 80 2.02 -15.24 -8.00
CA VAL A 80 1.23 -15.25 -6.77
C VAL A 80 -0.26 -15.13 -7.08
N PHE A 81 -0.67 -14.20 -7.96
CA PHE A 81 -2.08 -14.00 -8.30
C PHE A 81 -2.68 -15.20 -9.05
N ASN A 82 -1.92 -15.82 -9.94
CA ASN A 82 -2.34 -17.06 -10.60
C ASN A 82 -2.55 -18.21 -9.61
N LYS A 83 -1.69 -18.33 -8.61
CA LYS A 83 -1.77 -19.37 -7.57
C LYS A 83 -2.90 -19.11 -6.59
N GLU A 84 -2.97 -17.88 -6.06
CA GLU A 84 -3.85 -17.53 -4.95
C GLU A 84 -5.25 -17.10 -5.41
N LYS A 85 -5.39 -16.61 -6.64
CA LYS A 85 -6.64 -16.14 -7.23
C LYS A 85 -7.37 -15.13 -6.32
N PRO A 86 -6.70 -14.02 -5.92
CA PRO A 86 -7.32 -13.05 -5.04
C PRO A 86 -8.55 -12.43 -5.70
N THR A 87 -9.52 -12.02 -4.87
CA THR A 87 -10.71 -11.29 -5.31
C THR A 87 -10.56 -9.78 -5.14
N GLN A 88 -9.63 -9.35 -4.29
CA GLN A 88 -9.31 -7.93 -4.07
C GLN A 88 -7.82 -7.77 -3.79
N ILE A 89 -7.26 -6.69 -4.32
CA ILE A 89 -5.89 -6.24 -4.05
C ILE A 89 -5.96 -4.91 -3.32
N ILE A 90 -5.20 -4.80 -2.24
CA ILE A 90 -5.03 -3.54 -1.50
C ILE A 90 -3.60 -3.06 -1.69
N VAL A 91 -3.45 -1.81 -2.13
CA VAL A 91 -2.18 -1.08 -2.23
C VAL A 91 -2.29 0.24 -1.48
N GLN A 92 -1.17 0.81 -1.06
CA GLN A 92 -1.14 2.05 -0.30
C GLN A 92 -0.08 3.02 -0.84
N GLY A 93 -0.46 4.29 -1.00
CA GLY A 93 0.45 5.37 -1.36
C GLY A 93 1.01 5.23 -2.77
N ASP A 94 2.29 5.51 -2.92
CA ASP A 94 2.92 5.88 -4.19
C ASP A 94 4.22 5.13 -4.50
N THR A 95 4.50 4.07 -3.77
CA THR A 95 5.72 3.29 -3.97
C THR A 95 5.69 2.49 -5.28
N ASN A 96 6.87 2.10 -5.79
CA ASN A 96 6.95 1.15 -6.90
C ASN A 96 6.26 -0.17 -6.58
N THR A 97 6.25 -0.59 -5.31
CA THR A 97 5.54 -1.79 -4.86
C THR A 97 4.03 -1.66 -5.09
N SER A 98 3.45 -0.53 -4.71
CA SER A 98 2.03 -0.23 -4.89
C SER A 98 1.65 -0.14 -6.38
N LEU A 99 2.48 0.54 -7.17
CA LEU A 99 2.30 0.61 -8.62
C LEU A 99 2.30 -0.77 -9.26
N LEU A 100 3.31 -1.59 -8.96
CA LEU A 100 3.42 -2.94 -9.52
C LEU A 100 2.29 -3.86 -9.05
N GLY A 101 1.84 -3.71 -7.81
CA GLY A 101 0.67 -4.40 -7.26
C GLY A 101 -0.60 -4.09 -8.06
N CYS A 102 -0.83 -2.82 -8.32
CA CYS A 102 -1.96 -2.33 -9.11
C CYS A 102 -1.91 -2.83 -10.56
N LEU A 103 -0.79 -2.64 -11.25
CA LEU A 103 -0.65 -3.03 -12.66
C LEU A 103 -0.76 -4.55 -12.86
N ALA A 104 -0.10 -5.34 -12.00
CA ALA A 104 -0.19 -6.80 -12.06
C ALA A 104 -1.62 -7.30 -11.80
N ALA A 105 -2.37 -6.64 -10.90
CA ALA A 105 -3.77 -6.96 -10.63
C ALA A 105 -4.65 -6.65 -11.85
N ARG A 106 -4.43 -5.52 -12.52
CA ARG A 106 -5.20 -5.13 -13.70
C ARG A 106 -4.94 -6.05 -14.89
N GLU A 107 -3.68 -6.43 -15.14
CA GLU A 107 -3.34 -7.42 -16.16
C GLU A 107 -3.99 -8.78 -15.85
N TYR A 108 -3.91 -9.22 -14.59
CA TYR A 108 -4.52 -10.49 -14.17
C TYR A 108 -6.05 -10.48 -14.38
N SER A 109 -6.73 -9.38 -14.02
CA SER A 109 -8.17 -9.21 -14.25
C SER A 109 -8.54 -9.31 -15.74
N ASN A 110 -7.79 -8.62 -16.59
CA ASN A 110 -8.01 -8.62 -18.04
C ASN A 110 -7.78 -10.01 -18.66
N SER A 111 -6.72 -10.70 -18.25
CA SER A 111 -6.38 -12.06 -18.74
C SER A 111 -7.46 -13.09 -18.40
N CYS A 112 -8.10 -12.94 -17.24
CA CYS A 112 -9.15 -13.85 -16.79
C CYS A 112 -10.55 -13.50 -17.33
N LYS A 113 -10.72 -12.39 -18.06
CA LYS A 113 -12.01 -11.84 -18.48
C LYS A 113 -13.02 -11.72 -17.32
N LYS A 114 -12.53 -11.41 -16.12
CA LYS A 114 -13.30 -11.33 -14.88
C LYS A 114 -13.26 -9.91 -14.32
N LYS A 115 -14.32 -9.53 -13.60
CA LYS A 115 -14.34 -8.27 -12.82
C LYS A 115 -13.41 -8.30 -11.58
N PHE A 116 -12.68 -9.39 -11.36
CA PHE A 116 -11.80 -9.59 -10.21
C PHE A 116 -10.36 -9.87 -10.65
N PRO A 117 -9.37 -9.46 -9.82
CA PRO A 117 -9.54 -8.75 -8.55
C PRO A 117 -9.95 -7.28 -8.74
N SER A 118 -10.74 -6.77 -7.80
CA SER A 118 -10.89 -5.34 -7.63
C SER A 118 -9.65 -4.75 -6.95
N ILE A 119 -9.33 -3.50 -7.24
CA ILE A 119 -8.16 -2.80 -6.70
C ILE A 119 -8.64 -1.68 -5.76
N ALA A 120 -8.17 -1.73 -4.52
CA ALA A 120 -8.40 -0.72 -3.50
C ALA A 120 -7.10 0.06 -3.24
N HIS A 121 -7.13 1.37 -3.45
CA HIS A 121 -6.01 2.26 -3.20
C HIS A 121 -6.23 3.04 -1.91
N ILE A 122 -5.39 2.80 -0.91
CA ILE A 122 -5.41 3.52 0.37
C ILE A 122 -4.50 4.74 0.26
N GLU A 123 -4.95 5.88 0.76
CA GLU A 123 -4.29 7.19 0.66
C GLU A 123 -4.22 7.70 -0.79
N ALA A 124 -5.34 7.54 -1.51
CA ALA A 124 -5.51 7.98 -2.89
C ALA A 124 -5.67 9.51 -3.02
N GLY A 125 -5.42 10.04 -4.21
CA GLY A 125 -5.72 11.43 -4.57
C GLY A 125 -4.76 12.49 -4.05
N LEU A 126 -3.65 12.12 -3.43
CA LEU A 126 -2.57 13.05 -3.10
C LEU A 126 -1.90 13.55 -4.39
N ARG A 127 -1.59 14.85 -4.45
CA ARG A 127 -0.88 15.47 -5.59
C ARG A 127 0.16 16.47 -5.09
N SER A 128 1.37 16.34 -5.62
CA SER A 128 2.43 17.35 -5.48
C SER A 128 2.46 18.32 -6.66
N ASN A 129 1.89 17.92 -7.80
CA ASN A 129 1.97 18.59 -9.09
C ASN A 129 3.42 18.73 -9.62
N ASP A 130 4.33 17.94 -9.07
CA ASP A 130 5.71 17.85 -9.52
C ASP A 130 5.93 16.53 -10.27
N TYR A 131 5.84 16.58 -11.59
CA TYR A 131 5.99 15.42 -12.46
C TYR A 131 7.45 14.94 -12.59
N SER A 132 8.43 15.65 -12.02
CA SER A 132 9.79 15.15 -11.91
C SER A 132 9.93 14.06 -10.84
N MET A 133 8.95 13.97 -9.94
CA MET A 133 8.89 12.97 -8.89
C MET A 133 8.27 11.67 -9.41
N PRO A 134 8.99 10.54 -9.36
CA PRO A 134 8.41 9.24 -9.71
C PRO A 134 7.16 8.86 -8.90
N GLU A 135 7.09 9.29 -7.65
CA GLU A 135 5.95 9.07 -6.76
C GLU A 135 4.68 9.75 -7.27
N GLU A 136 4.79 10.94 -7.89
CA GLU A 136 3.62 11.62 -8.45
C GLU A 136 3.04 10.85 -9.64
N ILE A 137 3.89 10.37 -10.52
CA ILE A 137 3.48 9.52 -11.64
C ILE A 137 2.84 8.23 -11.13
N ASN A 138 3.43 7.61 -10.11
CA ASN A 138 2.88 6.39 -9.51
C ASN A 138 1.46 6.62 -8.96
N ARG A 139 1.23 7.73 -8.22
CA ARG A 139 -0.10 8.09 -7.67
C ARG A 139 -1.14 8.15 -8.77
N ILE A 140 -0.85 8.92 -9.83
CA ILE A 140 -1.78 9.11 -10.95
C ILE A 140 -2.12 7.76 -11.59
N ILE A 141 -1.13 6.94 -11.89
CA ILE A 141 -1.34 5.64 -12.53
C ILE A 141 -2.16 4.71 -11.62
N ILE A 142 -1.85 4.64 -10.32
CA ILE A 142 -2.57 3.78 -9.37
C ILE A 142 -4.02 4.26 -9.23
N ASP A 143 -4.26 5.56 -9.06
CA ASP A 143 -5.59 6.13 -8.89
C ASP A 143 -6.49 5.82 -10.08
N HIS A 144 -6.02 6.04 -11.31
CA HIS A 144 -6.79 5.79 -12.52
C HIS A 144 -7.06 4.29 -12.78
N ASN A 145 -6.23 3.42 -12.24
CA ASN A 145 -6.40 1.96 -12.36
C ASN A 145 -7.15 1.31 -11.19
N SER A 146 -7.55 2.07 -10.17
CA SER A 146 -8.22 1.55 -8.99
C SER A 146 -9.75 1.54 -9.13
N ASP A 147 -10.38 0.58 -8.46
CA ASP A 147 -11.85 0.44 -8.42
C ASP A 147 -12.42 1.13 -7.18
N PHE A 148 -11.65 1.17 -6.07
CA PHE A 148 -11.99 1.86 -4.83
C PHE A 148 -10.83 2.78 -4.42
N LEU A 149 -11.14 4.04 -4.18
CA LEU A 149 -10.18 5.10 -3.86
C LEU A 149 -10.52 5.64 -2.47
N PHE A 150 -9.71 5.27 -1.49
CA PHE A 150 -9.86 5.70 -0.11
C PHE A 150 -9.00 6.93 0.14
N VAL A 151 -9.63 8.09 0.22
CA VAL A 151 -8.95 9.39 0.29
C VAL A 151 -8.97 9.96 1.71
N PRO A 152 -7.90 10.67 2.14
CA PRO A 152 -7.84 11.26 3.47
C PRO A 152 -8.89 12.34 3.71
N THR A 153 -9.09 13.25 2.77
CA THR A 153 -9.97 14.41 2.93
C THR A 153 -10.72 14.75 1.65
N SER A 154 -11.58 15.76 1.72
CA SER A 154 -12.31 16.32 0.57
C SER A 154 -11.38 16.95 -0.48
N ILE A 155 -10.16 17.37 -0.10
CA ILE A 155 -9.18 17.92 -1.04
C ILE A 155 -8.75 16.83 -2.02
N GLN A 156 -8.36 15.66 -1.53
CA GLN A 156 -7.95 14.54 -2.36
C GLN A 156 -9.11 14.03 -3.23
N LYS A 157 -10.33 14.01 -2.69
CA LYS A 157 -11.53 13.71 -3.48
C LYS A 157 -11.69 14.68 -4.65
N ARG A 158 -11.49 15.98 -4.41
CA ARG A 158 -11.58 17.03 -5.46
C ARG A 158 -10.53 16.81 -6.53
N ASN A 159 -9.28 16.50 -6.16
CA ASN A 159 -8.22 16.20 -7.13
C ASN A 159 -8.66 15.10 -8.10
N LEU A 160 -9.14 13.99 -7.57
CA LEU A 160 -9.58 12.84 -8.37
C LEU A 160 -10.77 13.16 -9.28
N ILE A 161 -11.74 13.94 -8.79
CA ILE A 161 -12.88 14.38 -9.60
C ILE A 161 -12.41 15.28 -10.75
N ASN A 162 -11.49 16.22 -10.48
CA ASN A 162 -10.92 17.10 -11.51
C ASN A 162 -10.15 16.33 -12.59
N GLU A 163 -9.61 15.16 -12.25
CA GLU A 163 -8.96 14.24 -13.18
C GLU A 163 -9.95 13.29 -13.90
N GLY A 164 -11.26 13.50 -13.74
CA GLY A 164 -12.31 12.73 -14.41
C GLY A 164 -12.68 11.40 -13.73
N ILE A 165 -12.18 11.14 -12.53
CA ILE A 165 -12.54 9.92 -11.80
C ILE A 165 -13.93 10.07 -11.18
N THR A 166 -14.80 9.10 -11.42
CA THR A 166 -16.17 9.13 -10.93
C THR A 166 -16.27 9.10 -9.40
N SER A 167 -17.08 9.99 -8.83
CA SER A 167 -17.26 10.12 -7.37
C SER A 167 -17.72 8.83 -6.69
N LYS A 168 -18.40 7.93 -7.41
CA LYS A 168 -18.84 6.62 -6.87
C LYS A 168 -17.69 5.72 -6.44
N LYS A 169 -16.49 5.90 -6.98
CA LYS A 169 -15.29 5.15 -6.61
C LYS A 169 -14.56 5.73 -5.40
N ILE A 170 -14.88 6.97 -4.98
CA ILE A 170 -14.08 7.76 -4.05
C ILE A 170 -14.76 7.82 -2.68
N HIS A 171 -14.04 7.34 -1.66
CA HIS A 171 -14.51 7.27 -0.28
C HIS A 171 -13.60 8.09 0.63
N ILE A 172 -14.15 9.10 1.32
CA ILE A 172 -13.41 9.88 2.32
C ILE A 172 -13.38 9.07 3.62
N VAL A 173 -12.20 8.71 4.10
CA VAL A 173 -12.03 7.80 5.25
C VAL A 173 -11.03 8.31 6.29
N GLY A 174 -10.41 9.48 6.09
CA GLY A 174 -9.29 9.92 6.92
C GLY A 174 -7.97 9.29 6.51
N ASN A 175 -6.95 9.42 7.36
CA ASN A 175 -5.63 8.84 7.12
C ASN A 175 -5.33 7.77 8.16
N THR A 176 -5.01 6.57 7.70
CA THR A 176 -4.70 5.40 8.55
C THR A 176 -3.50 5.61 9.49
N ILE A 177 -2.67 6.63 9.24
CA ILE A 177 -1.60 6.99 10.20
C ILE A 177 -2.15 7.45 11.55
N ALA A 178 -3.35 8.06 11.57
CA ALA A 178 -3.99 8.48 12.82
C ALA A 178 -4.36 7.26 13.67
N ASP A 179 -4.94 6.22 13.05
CA ASP A 179 -5.26 4.96 13.72
C ASP A 179 -3.99 4.27 14.23
N SER A 180 -2.90 4.37 13.45
CA SER A 180 -1.59 3.83 13.83
C SER A 180 -1.02 4.52 15.07
N ILE A 181 -1.09 5.84 15.13
CA ILE A 181 -0.64 6.63 16.27
C ILE A 181 -1.48 6.29 17.50
N GLU A 182 -2.80 6.24 17.37
CA GLU A 182 -3.68 5.92 18.51
C GLU A 182 -3.42 4.50 19.06
N TYR A 183 -3.20 3.52 18.19
CA TYR A 183 -2.83 2.17 18.62
C TYR A 183 -1.48 2.13 19.33
N LEU A 184 -0.49 2.86 18.83
CA LEU A 184 0.87 2.86 19.36
C LEU A 184 1.04 3.77 20.59
N LYS A 185 0.19 4.78 20.76
CA LYS A 185 0.28 5.80 21.83
C LYS A 185 0.53 5.22 23.20
N LYS A 186 -0.14 4.11 23.54
CA LYS A 186 0.03 3.43 24.84
C LYS A 186 1.37 2.70 24.97
N LYS A 187 2.09 2.49 23.88
CA LYS A 187 3.36 1.75 23.82
C LYS A 187 4.57 2.67 23.64
N ILE A 188 4.35 3.94 23.31
CA ILE A 188 5.42 4.91 23.14
C ILE A 188 5.95 5.31 24.52
N PRO A 189 7.24 5.10 24.80
CA PRO A 189 7.83 5.54 26.07
C PRO A 189 7.78 7.08 26.16
N LYS A 190 7.73 7.59 27.37
CA LYS A 190 7.87 9.03 27.58
C LYS A 190 9.23 9.49 27.06
N SER A 191 9.27 10.67 26.43
CA SER A 191 10.53 11.26 25.97
C SER A 191 11.49 11.43 27.16
N PRO A 192 12.76 11.05 27.01
CA PRO A 192 13.77 11.37 28.02
C PRO A 192 14.14 12.86 28.05
N TYR A 193 13.74 13.60 26.99
CA TYR A 193 14.00 15.04 26.87
C TYR A 193 12.75 15.82 27.27
N LYS A 194 12.93 16.95 27.98
CA LYS A 194 11.81 17.82 28.37
C LYS A 194 11.56 18.92 27.35
N ASP A 195 12.63 19.59 26.94
CA ASP A 195 12.55 20.72 26.00
C ASP A 195 13.45 20.42 24.81
N TYR A 196 12.81 20.13 23.65
CA TYR A 196 13.56 19.82 22.42
C TYR A 196 12.77 20.21 21.17
N ILE A 197 13.51 20.51 20.12
CA ILE A 197 12.99 20.67 18.76
C ILE A 197 13.38 19.42 17.97
N LEU A 198 12.40 18.69 17.47
CA LEU A 198 12.64 17.57 16.58
C LEU A 198 12.70 18.06 15.14
N LEU A 199 13.85 17.89 14.49
CA LEU A 199 14.06 18.27 13.10
C LEU A 199 14.35 17.02 12.27
N THR A 200 13.63 16.85 11.16
CA THR A 200 13.86 15.76 10.21
C THR A 200 14.13 16.32 8.82
N PHE A 201 15.19 15.81 8.16
CA PHE A 201 15.47 16.08 6.76
C PHE A 201 15.50 14.76 6.00
N HIS A 202 14.86 14.70 4.85
CA HIS A 202 14.86 13.48 4.05
C HIS A 202 14.99 13.72 2.53
N ARG A 203 15.15 14.97 2.10
CA ARG A 203 15.39 15.35 0.70
C ARG A 203 16.64 16.22 0.61
N HIS A 204 17.31 16.14 -0.54
CA HIS A 204 18.51 16.91 -0.86
C HIS A 204 18.19 18.27 -1.54
N GLU A 205 17.02 18.81 -1.29
CA GLU A 205 16.63 20.13 -1.83
C GLU A 205 17.25 21.25 -1.00
#